data_0146e1035a00418d15aa8571dc3ae3e4
#
_entry.id   0146e1035a00418d15aa8571dc3ae3e4
#
_cell.length_a   1.000
_cell.length_b   1.000
_cell.length_c   1.000
_cell.angle_alpha   90.00
_cell.angle_beta   90.00
_cell.angle_gamma   90.00
#
_symmetry.space_group_name_H-M   'P 1'
#
loop_
_entity.id
_entity.type
_entity.pdbx_description
1 polymer ?
#
loop_
_entity_poly.entity_id
_entity_poly.type
_entity_poly.pdbx_seq_one_letter_code
_entity_poly.pdbx_strand_id
1 'polypeptide(L)'
;GIAKQLGLNLIIIDNETPGKAENERITPEILAPYLSDDVALVTLEVIQYRSGARNDIKSLTDLVRKHGAFMLWDASHAVGAIEMDFDKNGVDIAVGCTYKYGNSGPGSPAWLYVNKKVQAELQVPIQGWFSQGDQFAMGPVFEKAEGIRGFQIASPSLIGLRCIKSAFTMIEEACIGAISEKAAIGTEMMIQLYDAWLAELGFTLLTSRNPQERGGHISLGHPDAARICVALREFADVIPDYRTPDSIRLAIAPLPTSYVEVWDGFARIRDLVSSRQYEKIEKTDSRVT
;
A
#
# COMPACT_ATOMS: atom_id res chain seq x y z
N GLY A 1 -18.36 -1.81 6.86
CA GLY A 1 -19.45 -1.05 6.24
C GLY A 1 -20.26 -1.92 5.31
N ILE A 2 -19.75 -2.23 4.11
CA ILE A 2 -20.51 -2.95 3.04
C ILE A 2 -20.95 -4.35 3.47
N ALA A 3 -20.09 -5.14 4.07
CA ALA A 3 -20.47 -6.49 4.55
C ALA A 3 -21.67 -6.43 5.49
N LYS A 4 -21.69 -5.48 6.44
CA LYS A 4 -22.82 -5.27 7.34
C LYS A 4 -24.10 -4.86 6.61
N GLN A 5 -23.99 -4.00 5.57
CA GLN A 5 -25.17 -3.56 4.79
C GLN A 5 -25.78 -4.71 3.97
N LEU A 6 -24.93 -5.61 3.48
CA LEU A 6 -25.35 -6.77 2.70
C LEU A 6 -25.68 -8.00 3.54
N GLY A 7 -25.57 -7.93 4.87
CA GLY A 7 -25.80 -9.09 5.76
C GLY A 7 -24.73 -10.17 5.63
N LEU A 8 -23.53 -9.83 5.14
CA LEU A 8 -22.41 -10.74 4.99
C LEU A 8 -21.56 -10.79 6.26
N ASN A 9 -21.00 -11.93 6.55
CA ASN A 9 -20.01 -12.08 7.61
C ASN A 9 -18.66 -11.53 7.15
N LEU A 10 -18.03 -10.72 8.01
CA LEU A 10 -16.67 -10.25 7.81
C LEU A 10 -15.73 -11.05 8.71
N ILE A 11 -14.82 -11.79 8.09
CA ILE A 11 -13.73 -12.48 8.78
C ILE A 11 -12.50 -11.59 8.67
N ILE A 12 -11.89 -11.24 9.79
CA ILE A 12 -10.64 -10.48 9.84
C ILE A 12 -9.55 -11.44 10.26
N ILE A 13 -8.52 -11.54 9.41
CA ILE A 13 -7.31 -12.29 9.75
C ILE A 13 -6.43 -11.34 10.55
N ASP A 14 -6.34 -11.58 11.83
CA ASP A 14 -5.44 -10.86 12.72
C ASP A 14 -4.04 -11.45 12.59
N ASN A 15 -3.16 -10.74 11.91
CA ASN A 15 -1.75 -11.09 11.77
C ASN A 15 -0.82 -10.02 12.39
N GLU A 16 -1.39 -9.08 13.12
CA GLU A 16 -0.64 -8.04 13.82
C GLU A 16 -0.07 -8.56 15.14
N THR A 17 1.02 -9.31 15.09
CA THR A 17 1.78 -9.61 16.31
C THR A 17 2.82 -8.51 16.51
N PRO A 18 2.74 -7.71 17.59
CA PRO A 18 3.71 -6.68 17.88
C PRO A 18 5.14 -7.24 17.90
N GLY A 19 6.06 -6.57 17.21
CA GLY A 19 7.48 -6.93 17.17
C GLY A 19 7.85 -8.10 16.26
N LYS A 20 6.92 -8.62 15.42
CA LYS A 20 7.21 -9.71 14.48
C LYS A 20 6.80 -9.34 13.07
N ALA A 21 7.73 -8.79 12.30
CA ALA A 21 7.56 -8.46 10.88
C ALA A 21 7.06 -9.63 10.02
N GLU A 22 7.51 -10.83 10.34
CA GLU A 22 7.17 -12.06 9.61
C GLU A 22 5.67 -12.38 9.65
N ASN A 23 4.97 -11.94 10.69
CA ASN A 23 3.55 -12.23 10.90
C ASN A 23 2.60 -11.29 10.12
N GLU A 24 3.09 -10.20 9.55
CA GLU A 24 2.24 -9.31 8.74
C GLU A 24 2.13 -9.76 7.29
N ARG A 25 3.00 -10.66 6.85
CA ARG A 25 2.88 -11.30 5.54
C ARG A 25 1.88 -12.43 5.58
N ILE A 26 0.86 -12.36 4.74
CA ILE A 26 -0.09 -13.46 4.55
C ILE A 26 0.54 -14.49 3.61
N THR A 27 0.57 -15.75 4.06
CA THR A 27 0.98 -16.89 3.24
C THR A 27 -0.23 -17.78 2.92
N PRO A 28 -0.13 -18.68 1.93
CA PRO A 28 -1.18 -19.65 1.65
C PRO A 28 -1.60 -20.48 2.88
N GLU A 29 -0.66 -20.82 3.76
CA GLU A 29 -0.90 -21.59 4.97
C GLU A 29 -1.70 -20.81 6.01
N ILE A 30 -1.47 -19.49 6.10
CA ILE A 30 -2.23 -18.58 6.97
C ILE A 30 -3.65 -18.37 6.42
N LEU A 31 -3.79 -18.22 5.10
CA LEU A 31 -5.07 -17.93 4.47
C LEU A 31 -5.99 -19.15 4.34
N ALA A 32 -5.42 -20.33 4.02
CA ALA A 32 -6.19 -21.54 3.70
C ALA A 32 -7.26 -21.93 4.75
N PRO A 33 -7.01 -21.82 6.07
CA PRO A 33 -8.02 -22.16 7.09
C PRO A 33 -9.28 -21.26 7.06
N TYR A 34 -9.22 -20.11 6.43
CA TYR A 34 -10.33 -19.16 6.31
C TYR A 34 -11.13 -19.31 5.01
N LEU A 35 -10.71 -20.21 4.12
CA LEU A 35 -11.34 -20.43 2.82
C LEU A 35 -12.30 -21.62 2.89
N SER A 36 -13.53 -21.36 2.54
CA SER A 36 -14.63 -22.33 2.40
C SER A 36 -15.50 -21.96 1.20
N ASP A 37 -16.40 -22.82 0.79
CA ASP A 37 -17.24 -22.65 -0.40
C ASP A 37 -18.23 -21.45 -0.29
N ASP A 38 -18.43 -20.90 0.91
CA ASP A 38 -19.27 -19.74 1.16
C ASP A 38 -18.49 -18.40 1.20
N VAL A 39 -17.18 -18.43 1.02
CA VAL A 39 -16.37 -17.21 0.89
C VAL A 39 -16.57 -16.58 -0.48
N ALA A 40 -17.18 -15.41 -0.53
CA ALA A 40 -17.42 -14.69 -1.77
C ALA A 40 -16.22 -13.85 -2.25
N LEU A 41 -15.49 -13.25 -1.31
CA LEU A 41 -14.42 -12.30 -1.61
C LEU A 41 -13.32 -12.34 -0.56
N VAL A 42 -12.08 -12.34 -1.01
CA VAL A 42 -10.90 -12.09 -0.18
C VAL A 42 -10.30 -10.76 -0.60
N THR A 43 -9.98 -9.92 0.37
CA THR A 43 -9.25 -8.67 0.12
C THR A 43 -7.97 -8.62 0.95
N LEU A 44 -6.85 -8.37 0.28
CA LEU A 44 -5.52 -8.26 0.89
C LEU A 44 -4.77 -7.08 0.28
N GLU A 45 -3.81 -6.55 1.01
CA GLU A 45 -2.86 -5.57 0.48
C GLU A 45 -1.69 -6.27 -0.23
N VAL A 46 -1.25 -5.72 -1.35
CA VAL A 46 -0.01 -6.20 -2.01
C VAL A 46 1.19 -5.91 -1.12
N ILE A 47 1.23 -4.72 -0.55
CA ILE A 47 2.25 -4.28 0.42
C ILE A 47 1.54 -3.79 1.67
N GLN A 48 1.82 -4.43 2.80
CA GLN A 48 1.29 -4.03 4.10
C GLN A 48 1.71 -2.61 4.46
N TYR A 49 0.73 -1.79 4.82
CA TYR A 49 0.94 -0.36 5.05
C TYR A 49 1.84 -0.06 6.27
N ARG A 50 1.87 -0.94 7.27
CA ARG A 50 2.64 -0.76 8.51
C ARG A 50 4.06 -1.29 8.34
N SER A 51 4.25 -2.57 8.12
CA SER A 51 5.57 -3.23 8.07
C SER A 51 6.27 -3.14 6.72
N GLY A 52 5.55 -2.86 5.63
CA GLY A 52 6.09 -2.98 4.29
C GLY A 52 6.17 -4.42 3.78
N ALA A 53 5.59 -5.38 4.49
CA ALA A 53 5.58 -6.78 4.07
C ALA A 53 4.87 -6.95 2.72
N ARG A 54 5.48 -7.70 1.81
CA ARG A 54 4.98 -7.98 0.46
C ARG A 54 4.34 -9.35 0.40
N ASN A 55 3.08 -9.39 0.02
CA ASN A 55 2.33 -10.61 -0.24
C ASN A 55 2.59 -11.16 -1.64
N ASP A 56 2.56 -12.48 -1.79
CA ASP A 56 2.70 -13.14 -3.09
C ASP A 56 1.36 -13.14 -3.82
N ILE A 57 1.26 -12.22 -4.81
CA ILE A 57 0.04 -12.03 -5.60
C ILE A 57 -0.41 -13.34 -6.26
N LYS A 58 0.53 -14.09 -6.86
CA LYS A 58 0.20 -15.28 -7.65
C LYS A 58 -0.33 -16.42 -6.78
N SER A 59 0.43 -16.78 -5.75
CA SER A 59 0.09 -17.93 -4.90
C SER A 59 -1.24 -17.73 -4.15
N LEU A 60 -1.46 -16.51 -3.62
CA LEU A 60 -2.68 -16.19 -2.90
C LEU A 60 -3.89 -16.04 -3.82
N THR A 61 -3.72 -15.45 -5.02
CA THR A 61 -4.80 -15.38 -6.02
C THR A 61 -5.22 -16.77 -6.47
N ASP A 62 -4.26 -17.65 -6.78
CA ASP A 62 -4.55 -19.02 -7.21
C ASP A 62 -5.30 -19.81 -6.11
N LEU A 63 -4.86 -19.63 -4.85
CA LEU A 63 -5.52 -20.28 -3.71
C LEU A 63 -6.96 -19.82 -3.56
N VAL A 64 -7.22 -18.51 -3.57
CA VAL A 64 -8.57 -17.95 -3.43
C VAL A 64 -9.49 -18.40 -4.56
N ARG A 65 -9.00 -18.34 -5.80
CA ARG A 65 -9.77 -18.76 -6.98
C ARG A 65 -10.09 -20.27 -7.00
N LYS A 66 -9.20 -21.08 -6.47
CA LYS A 66 -9.45 -22.53 -6.32
C LYS A 66 -10.67 -22.82 -5.45
N HIS A 67 -10.98 -21.94 -4.50
CA HIS A 67 -12.17 -22.03 -3.65
C HIS A 67 -13.39 -21.28 -4.21
N GLY A 68 -13.33 -20.79 -5.45
CA GLY A 68 -14.45 -20.11 -6.11
C GLY A 68 -14.70 -18.66 -5.67
N ALA A 69 -13.87 -18.11 -4.81
CA ALA A 69 -13.96 -16.74 -4.34
C ALA A 69 -13.25 -15.75 -5.29
N PHE A 70 -13.68 -14.48 -5.27
CA PHE A 70 -12.95 -13.39 -5.94
C PHE A 70 -11.79 -12.91 -5.08
N MET A 71 -10.70 -12.52 -5.75
CA MET A 71 -9.56 -11.86 -5.11
C MET A 71 -9.52 -10.38 -5.45
N LEU A 72 -9.56 -9.52 -4.42
CA LEU A 72 -9.37 -8.07 -4.55
C LEU A 72 -8.05 -7.67 -3.88
N TRP A 73 -7.14 -7.11 -4.67
CA TRP A 73 -5.88 -6.58 -4.19
C TRP A 73 -5.91 -5.08 -3.96
N ASP A 74 -5.50 -4.61 -2.78
CA ASP A 74 -5.13 -3.21 -2.57
C ASP A 74 -3.65 -3.02 -2.89
N ALA A 75 -3.36 -2.35 -3.99
CA ALA A 75 -2.01 -2.06 -4.45
C ALA A 75 -1.56 -0.61 -4.15
N SER A 76 -2.21 0.05 -3.19
CA SER A 76 -1.93 1.46 -2.86
C SER A 76 -0.48 1.73 -2.47
N HIS A 77 0.23 0.77 -1.86
CA HIS A 77 1.65 0.89 -1.51
C HIS A 77 2.57 0.18 -2.51
N ALA A 78 2.03 -0.38 -3.58
CA ALA A 78 2.77 -1.15 -4.58
C ALA A 78 2.95 -0.39 -5.90
N VAL A 79 1.89 0.29 -6.38
CA VAL A 79 1.92 1.02 -7.65
C VAL A 79 2.96 2.13 -7.61
N GLY A 80 3.87 2.13 -8.59
CA GLY A 80 4.98 3.08 -8.66
C GLY A 80 6.18 2.75 -7.76
N ALA A 81 6.16 1.60 -7.03
CA ALA A 81 7.27 1.15 -6.18
C ALA A 81 7.80 -0.23 -6.55
N ILE A 82 6.92 -1.14 -6.97
CA ILE A 82 7.30 -2.49 -7.36
C ILE A 82 6.66 -2.88 -8.69
N GLU A 83 7.32 -3.80 -9.39
CA GLU A 83 6.75 -4.41 -10.58
C GLU A 83 5.62 -5.38 -10.23
N MET A 84 4.50 -5.26 -10.94
CA MET A 84 3.31 -6.13 -10.80
C MET A 84 2.76 -6.46 -12.18
N ASP A 85 2.29 -7.68 -12.35
CA ASP A 85 1.59 -8.13 -13.56
C ASP A 85 0.28 -8.82 -13.14
N PHE A 86 -0.81 -8.08 -13.13
CA PHE A 86 -2.10 -8.60 -12.71
C PHE A 86 -2.68 -9.63 -13.69
N ASP A 87 -2.50 -9.43 -14.99
CA ASP A 87 -3.00 -10.35 -16.01
C ASP A 87 -2.29 -11.71 -15.92
N LYS A 88 -0.96 -11.71 -15.85
CA LYS A 88 -0.15 -12.91 -15.70
C LYS A 88 -0.41 -13.65 -14.38
N ASN A 89 -0.66 -12.91 -13.31
CA ASN A 89 -0.95 -13.47 -11.99
C ASN A 89 -2.42 -13.87 -11.81
N GLY A 90 -3.27 -13.65 -12.81
CA GLY A 90 -4.68 -14.07 -12.80
C GLY A 90 -5.55 -13.29 -11.81
N VAL A 91 -5.16 -12.07 -11.46
CA VAL A 91 -5.89 -11.20 -10.51
C VAL A 91 -7.26 -10.86 -11.09
N ASP A 92 -8.31 -10.93 -10.27
CA ASP A 92 -9.67 -10.58 -10.67
C ASP A 92 -9.91 -9.08 -10.58
N ILE A 93 -9.61 -8.49 -9.42
CA ILE A 93 -9.87 -7.10 -9.11
C ILE A 93 -8.66 -6.52 -8.36
N ALA A 94 -8.27 -5.31 -8.69
CA ALA A 94 -7.30 -4.55 -7.91
C ALA A 94 -7.68 -3.08 -7.82
N VAL A 95 -7.32 -2.45 -6.72
CA VAL A 95 -7.52 -1.03 -6.47
C VAL A 95 -6.23 -0.39 -5.99
N GLY A 96 -6.14 0.93 -6.09
CA GLY A 96 -5.02 1.64 -5.52
C GLY A 96 -5.13 3.14 -5.68
N CYS A 97 -4.41 3.87 -4.84
CA CYS A 97 -4.26 5.30 -4.99
C CYS A 97 -3.10 5.64 -5.94
N THR A 98 -3.11 6.87 -6.46
CA THR A 98 -2.06 7.36 -7.36
C THR A 98 -1.13 8.37 -6.70
N TYR A 99 -1.50 8.88 -5.50
CA TYR A 99 -0.79 9.98 -4.84
C TYR A 99 0.44 9.55 -4.02
N LYS A 100 0.58 8.24 -3.70
CA LYS A 100 1.73 7.71 -2.96
C LYS A 100 2.95 7.57 -3.90
N TYR A 101 3.45 6.36 -4.11
CA TYR A 101 4.57 6.11 -5.04
C TYR A 101 4.24 6.39 -6.52
N GLY A 102 2.94 6.50 -6.86
CA GLY A 102 2.49 6.99 -8.17
C GLY A 102 2.77 8.48 -8.39
N ASN A 103 3.19 9.24 -7.38
CA ASN A 103 3.65 10.64 -7.41
C ASN A 103 2.67 11.64 -8.04
N SER A 104 1.37 11.31 -8.09
CA SER A 104 0.37 12.15 -8.75
C SER A 104 -0.16 13.30 -7.87
N GLY A 105 0.32 13.41 -6.63
CA GLY A 105 -0.06 14.43 -5.67
C GLY A 105 -1.40 14.17 -4.97
N PRO A 106 -1.64 14.86 -3.85
CA PRO A 106 -2.86 14.70 -3.06
C PRO A 106 -4.09 15.14 -3.85
N GLY A 107 -5.21 14.40 -3.67
CA GLY A 107 -6.45 14.65 -4.40
C GLY A 107 -6.51 14.05 -5.80
N SER A 108 -5.46 13.40 -6.29
CA SER A 108 -5.53 12.66 -7.54
C SER A 108 -6.41 11.42 -7.42
N PRO A 109 -7.14 11.04 -8.50
CA PRO A 109 -8.05 9.90 -8.50
C PRO A 109 -7.35 8.57 -8.16
N ALA A 110 -8.09 7.70 -7.46
CA ALA A 110 -7.75 6.29 -7.36
C ALA A 110 -8.03 5.56 -8.68
N TRP A 111 -7.48 4.37 -8.84
CA TRP A 111 -7.72 3.51 -9.99
C TRP A 111 -8.37 2.20 -9.57
N LEU A 112 -9.06 1.60 -10.53
CA LEU A 112 -9.65 0.27 -10.45
C LEU A 112 -9.20 -0.55 -11.65
N TYR A 113 -8.68 -1.75 -11.39
CA TYR A 113 -8.46 -2.80 -12.35
C TYR A 113 -9.54 -3.87 -12.17
N VAL A 114 -10.15 -4.30 -13.26
CA VAL A 114 -11.03 -5.48 -13.31
C VAL A 114 -10.60 -6.34 -14.49
N ASN A 115 -10.25 -7.59 -14.24
CA ASN A 115 -9.87 -8.51 -15.28
C ASN A 115 -11.01 -8.69 -16.30
N LYS A 116 -10.67 -8.64 -17.59
CA LYS A 116 -11.66 -8.78 -18.67
C LYS A 116 -12.56 -10.00 -18.54
N LYS A 117 -12.03 -11.09 -17.97
CA LYS A 117 -12.77 -12.34 -17.80
C LYS A 117 -13.94 -12.24 -16.84
N VAL A 118 -13.86 -11.32 -15.85
CA VAL A 118 -14.90 -11.15 -14.81
C VAL A 118 -15.72 -9.86 -14.97
N GLN A 119 -15.40 -8.99 -15.92
CA GLN A 119 -16.10 -7.70 -16.10
C GLN A 119 -17.60 -7.86 -16.36
N ALA A 120 -17.98 -8.90 -17.09
CA ALA A 120 -19.39 -9.16 -17.40
C ALA A 120 -20.18 -9.72 -16.20
N GLU A 121 -19.50 -10.45 -15.31
CA GLU A 121 -20.12 -11.09 -14.14
C GLU A 121 -20.36 -10.09 -13.00
N LEU A 122 -19.49 -9.05 -12.89
CA LEU A 122 -19.55 -8.08 -11.82
C LEU A 122 -20.59 -7.01 -12.10
N GLN A 123 -21.43 -6.76 -11.10
CA GLN A 123 -22.42 -5.70 -11.14
C GLN A 123 -21.94 -4.45 -10.45
N VAL A 124 -22.36 -3.29 -10.95
CA VAL A 124 -22.04 -1.99 -10.38
C VAL A 124 -23.15 -1.59 -9.40
N PRO A 125 -22.87 -1.50 -8.09
CA PRO A 125 -23.91 -1.22 -7.09
C PRO A 125 -24.44 0.23 -7.17
N ILE A 126 -23.64 1.14 -7.74
CA ILE A 126 -24.03 2.54 -7.97
C ILE A 126 -24.08 2.75 -9.48
N GLN A 127 -25.29 2.94 -10.01
CA GLN A 127 -25.54 3.17 -11.42
C GLN A 127 -25.35 4.65 -11.73
N GLY A 128 -24.26 4.98 -12.41
CA GLY A 128 -23.94 6.36 -12.77
C GLY A 128 -23.97 6.58 -14.28
N TRP A 129 -24.14 7.81 -14.72
CA TRP A 129 -24.32 8.15 -16.13
C TRP A 129 -23.07 7.87 -17.00
N PHE A 130 -21.87 7.84 -16.44
CA PHE A 130 -20.66 7.47 -17.18
C PHE A 130 -20.53 5.95 -17.39
N SER A 131 -21.16 5.14 -16.54
CA SER A 131 -21.20 3.68 -16.69
C SER A 131 -22.37 3.20 -17.58
N GLN A 132 -23.22 4.11 -18.03
CA GLN A 132 -24.30 3.81 -18.96
C GLN A 132 -23.76 3.54 -20.37
N GLY A 133 -24.31 2.57 -21.08
CA GLY A 133 -23.92 2.17 -22.44
C GLY A 133 -24.03 3.34 -23.42
N ASP A 134 -25.22 3.95 -23.53
CA ASP A 134 -25.42 5.24 -24.18
C ASP A 134 -25.71 6.29 -23.12
N GLN A 135 -24.68 7.03 -22.70
CA GLN A 135 -24.78 8.01 -21.62
C GLN A 135 -25.65 9.23 -21.94
N PHE A 136 -25.95 9.48 -23.22
CA PHE A 136 -26.78 10.60 -23.67
C PHE A 136 -28.21 10.22 -24.03
N ALA A 137 -28.56 8.95 -24.00
CA ALA A 137 -29.94 8.49 -24.20
C ALA A 137 -30.92 9.01 -23.14
N MET A 138 -30.43 9.38 -21.94
CA MET A 138 -31.22 9.92 -20.83
C MET A 138 -32.47 9.09 -20.49
N GLY A 139 -32.41 7.79 -20.75
CA GLY A 139 -33.54 6.89 -20.54
C GLY A 139 -33.69 6.45 -19.07
N PRO A 140 -34.83 5.87 -18.70
CA PRO A 140 -35.11 5.42 -17.33
C PRO A 140 -34.47 4.08 -16.97
N VAL A 141 -33.86 3.38 -17.93
CA VAL A 141 -33.26 2.06 -17.75
C VAL A 141 -31.75 2.17 -17.81
N PHE A 142 -31.09 1.58 -16.82
CA PHE A 142 -29.63 1.48 -16.81
C PHE A 142 -29.19 0.24 -17.59
N GLU A 143 -28.37 0.47 -18.59
CA GLU A 143 -27.66 -0.59 -19.35
C GLU A 143 -26.16 -0.36 -19.17
N LYS A 144 -25.52 -1.24 -18.41
CA LYS A 144 -24.08 -1.14 -18.12
C LYS A 144 -23.26 -1.15 -19.40
N ALA A 145 -22.38 -0.17 -19.57
CA ALA A 145 -21.41 -0.11 -20.67
C ALA A 145 -20.48 -1.35 -20.63
N GLU A 146 -20.09 -1.82 -21.80
CA GLU A 146 -19.14 -2.91 -21.92
C GLU A 146 -17.74 -2.53 -21.41
N GLY A 147 -17.01 -3.52 -20.94
CA GLY A 147 -15.64 -3.37 -20.49
C GLY A 147 -15.51 -2.56 -19.20
N ILE A 148 -14.32 -2.01 -18.99
CA ILE A 148 -13.97 -1.25 -17.77
C ILE A 148 -14.76 0.06 -17.65
N ARG A 149 -15.25 0.62 -18.76
CA ARG A 149 -16.10 1.82 -18.74
C ARG A 149 -17.37 1.63 -17.91
N GLY A 150 -17.92 0.42 -17.89
CA GLY A 150 -19.07 0.08 -17.07
C GLY A 150 -18.88 0.24 -15.55
N PHE A 151 -17.66 0.47 -15.08
CA PHE A 151 -17.33 0.69 -13.68
C PHE A 151 -17.09 2.17 -13.35
N GLN A 152 -17.13 3.05 -14.33
CA GLN A 152 -16.94 4.49 -14.12
C GLN A 152 -18.26 5.16 -13.79
N ILE A 153 -18.45 5.58 -12.55
CA ILE A 153 -19.76 6.08 -12.07
C ILE A 153 -20.05 7.49 -12.61
N ALA A 154 -19.09 8.39 -12.58
CA ALA A 154 -19.29 9.81 -12.85
C ALA A 154 -18.17 10.44 -13.66
N SER A 155 -18.31 11.72 -13.99
CA SER A 155 -17.27 12.50 -14.65
C SER A 155 -15.97 12.49 -13.86
N PRO A 156 -14.84 12.17 -14.49
CA PRO A 156 -13.57 12.12 -13.78
C PRO A 156 -13.04 13.53 -13.49
N SER A 157 -12.19 13.64 -12.46
CA SER A 157 -11.44 14.86 -12.17
C SER A 157 -10.42 15.13 -13.28
N LEU A 158 -10.65 16.10 -14.15
CA LEU A 158 -9.72 16.44 -15.25
C LEU A 158 -8.34 16.88 -14.74
N ILE A 159 -8.30 17.68 -13.67
CA ILE A 159 -7.05 18.15 -13.08
C ILE A 159 -6.29 16.96 -12.50
N GLY A 160 -6.96 16.12 -11.73
CA GLY A 160 -6.35 14.91 -11.14
C GLY A 160 -5.83 13.93 -12.21
N LEU A 161 -6.58 13.74 -13.31
CA LEU A 161 -6.12 12.90 -14.43
C LEU A 161 -4.89 13.49 -15.14
N ARG A 162 -4.76 14.81 -15.23
CA ARG A 162 -3.56 15.45 -15.78
C ARG A 162 -2.34 15.23 -14.89
N CYS A 163 -2.51 15.31 -13.57
CA CYS A 163 -1.45 14.97 -12.62
C CYS A 163 -1.01 13.50 -12.76
N ILE A 164 -1.99 12.58 -12.85
CA ILE A 164 -1.69 11.15 -13.09
C ILE A 164 -0.92 10.96 -14.39
N LYS A 165 -1.39 11.57 -15.50
CA LYS A 165 -0.71 11.44 -16.79
C LYS A 165 0.75 11.86 -16.70
N SER A 166 1.05 13.02 -16.11
CA SER A 166 2.42 13.51 -15.99
C SER A 166 3.29 12.59 -15.11
N ALA A 167 2.76 12.16 -13.95
CA ALA A 167 3.48 11.31 -13.02
C ALA A 167 3.76 9.91 -13.61
N PHE A 168 2.75 9.32 -14.27
CA PHE A 168 2.90 7.99 -14.85
C PHE A 168 3.77 8.00 -16.13
N THR A 169 3.83 9.12 -16.86
CA THR A 169 4.82 9.29 -17.92
C THR A 169 6.25 9.22 -17.36
N MET A 170 6.52 9.86 -16.22
CA MET A 170 7.84 9.75 -15.57
C MET A 170 8.15 8.32 -15.09
N ILE A 171 7.15 7.60 -14.58
CA ILE A 171 7.30 6.19 -14.19
C ILE A 171 7.61 5.31 -15.42
N GLU A 172 6.94 5.56 -16.53
CA GLU A 172 7.16 4.86 -17.80
C GLU A 172 8.56 5.12 -18.35
N GLU A 173 9.00 6.38 -18.37
CA GLU A 173 10.35 6.79 -18.81
C GLU A 173 11.45 6.19 -17.92
N ALA A 174 11.25 6.15 -16.59
CA ALA A 174 12.19 5.57 -15.65
C ALA A 174 12.21 4.03 -15.69
N CYS A 175 11.18 3.38 -16.23
CA CYS A 175 10.93 1.95 -16.23
C CYS A 175 10.64 1.38 -14.81
N ILE A 176 9.50 0.72 -14.66
CA ILE A 176 9.07 0.18 -13.36
C ILE A 176 10.05 -0.86 -12.80
N GLY A 177 10.75 -1.61 -13.64
CA GLY A 177 11.80 -2.54 -13.20
C GLY A 177 12.95 -1.82 -12.51
N ALA A 178 13.46 -0.72 -13.09
CA ALA A 178 14.52 0.09 -12.48
C ALA A 178 14.05 0.80 -11.19
N ILE A 179 12.80 1.25 -11.15
CA ILE A 179 12.17 1.82 -9.95
C ILE A 179 12.09 0.77 -8.83
N SER A 180 11.67 -0.45 -9.16
CA SER A 180 11.56 -1.57 -8.22
C SER A 180 12.93 -1.98 -7.67
N GLU A 181 13.94 -2.03 -8.52
CA GLU A 181 15.33 -2.29 -8.11
C GLU A 181 15.84 -1.19 -7.16
N LYS A 182 15.63 0.08 -7.51
CA LYS A 182 16.01 1.22 -6.65
C LYS A 182 15.31 1.17 -5.28
N ALA A 183 14.03 0.79 -5.24
CA ALA A 183 13.30 0.60 -3.98
C ALA A 183 13.90 -0.54 -3.14
N ALA A 184 14.25 -1.67 -3.76
CA ALA A 184 14.87 -2.81 -3.08
C ALA A 184 16.25 -2.44 -2.51
N ILE A 185 17.11 -1.79 -3.30
CA ILE A 185 18.43 -1.31 -2.85
C ILE A 185 18.28 -0.27 -1.73
N GLY A 186 17.37 0.68 -1.89
CA GLY A 186 17.15 1.73 -0.89
C GLY A 186 16.64 1.19 0.45
N THR A 187 15.70 0.25 0.43
CA THR A 187 15.23 -0.40 1.67
C THR A 187 16.30 -1.31 2.28
N GLU A 188 17.16 -1.94 1.48
CA GLU A 188 18.31 -2.67 1.97
C GLU A 188 19.30 -1.74 2.69
N MET A 189 19.63 -0.60 2.07
CA MET A 189 20.46 0.43 2.69
C MET A 189 19.87 0.92 4.02
N MET A 190 18.56 1.15 4.09
CA MET A 190 17.87 1.54 5.33
C MET A 190 18.04 0.48 6.43
N ILE A 191 17.95 -0.81 6.09
CA ILE A 191 18.15 -1.91 7.04
C ILE A 191 19.60 -1.98 7.53
N GLN A 192 20.57 -1.78 6.64
CA GLN A 192 21.99 -1.74 7.03
C GLN A 192 22.30 -0.53 7.93
N LEU A 193 21.70 0.63 7.67
CA LEU A 193 21.83 1.80 8.54
C LEU A 193 21.13 1.61 9.87
N TYR A 194 19.98 0.91 9.91
CA TYR A 194 19.37 0.47 11.16
C TYR A 194 20.32 -0.41 11.97
N ASP A 195 20.89 -1.45 11.35
CA ASP A 195 21.83 -2.36 12.02
C ASP A 195 23.07 -1.63 12.56
N ALA A 196 23.60 -0.70 11.78
CA ALA A 196 24.82 0.01 12.15
C ALA A 196 24.62 1.10 13.21
N TRP A 197 23.43 1.74 13.25
CA TRP A 197 23.26 2.96 14.03
C TRP A 197 22.08 2.95 15.00
N LEU A 198 20.99 2.27 14.68
CA LEU A 198 19.74 2.43 15.41
C LEU A 198 19.40 1.24 16.31
N ALA A 199 19.89 0.06 16.02
CA ALA A 199 19.61 -1.14 16.81
C ALA A 199 19.99 -0.96 18.28
N GLU A 200 21.17 -0.40 18.56
CA GLU A 200 21.65 -0.13 19.92
C GLU A 200 20.93 1.06 20.60
N LEU A 201 20.16 1.85 19.85
CA LEU A 201 19.37 2.96 20.35
C LEU A 201 17.93 2.56 20.72
N GLY A 202 17.65 1.27 20.82
CA GLY A 202 16.36 0.74 21.25
C GLY A 202 15.34 0.52 20.14
N PHE A 203 15.74 0.66 18.87
CA PHE A 203 14.87 0.33 17.76
C PHE A 203 14.83 -1.18 17.47
N THR A 204 13.70 -1.65 16.96
CA THR A 204 13.48 -3.01 16.49
C THR A 204 13.03 -2.97 15.03
N LEU A 205 13.65 -3.77 14.15
CA LEU A 205 13.22 -3.89 12.76
C LEU A 205 11.93 -4.69 12.68
N LEU A 206 10.88 -4.10 12.08
CA LEU A 206 9.55 -4.71 11.88
C LEU A 206 9.30 -5.10 10.41
N THR A 207 10.30 -5.00 9.56
CA THR A 207 10.22 -5.33 8.13
C THR A 207 11.08 -6.54 7.82
N SER A 208 10.63 -7.40 6.90
CA SER A 208 11.40 -8.55 6.45
C SER A 208 12.76 -8.14 5.86
N ARG A 209 13.80 -8.88 6.21
CA ARG A 209 15.14 -8.70 5.62
C ARG A 209 15.23 -9.24 4.20
N ASN A 210 14.30 -10.11 3.81
CA ASN A 210 14.27 -10.65 2.46
C ASN A 210 13.71 -9.57 1.49
N PRO A 211 14.49 -9.10 0.48
CA PRO A 211 14.03 -8.07 -0.45
C PRO A 211 12.83 -8.49 -1.30
N GLN A 212 12.58 -9.79 -1.46
CA GLN A 212 11.41 -10.29 -2.19
C GLN A 212 10.13 -10.22 -1.36
N GLU A 213 10.25 -10.00 -0.05
CA GLU A 213 9.13 -9.98 0.90
C GLU A 213 8.83 -8.59 1.44
N ARG A 214 9.41 -7.54 0.84
CA ARG A 214 9.15 -6.15 1.24
C ARG A 214 8.91 -5.23 0.04
N GLY A 215 8.27 -4.09 0.32
CA GLY A 215 8.02 -3.02 -0.64
C GLY A 215 9.02 -1.87 -0.52
N GLY A 216 8.56 -0.64 -0.81
CA GLY A 216 9.38 0.58 -0.83
C GLY A 216 9.55 1.30 0.51
N HIS A 217 9.22 0.65 1.64
CA HIS A 217 9.39 1.24 2.98
C HIS A 217 9.78 0.19 4.01
N ILE A 218 10.35 0.66 5.11
CA ILE A 218 10.60 -0.14 6.30
C ILE A 218 9.89 0.45 7.51
N SER A 219 9.69 -0.37 8.52
CA SER A 219 9.12 0.01 9.80
C SER A 219 10.08 -0.35 10.93
N LEU A 220 10.25 0.59 11.85
CA LEU A 220 11.11 0.45 13.02
C LEU A 220 10.26 0.65 14.28
N GLY A 221 10.21 -0.34 15.17
CA GLY A 221 9.55 -0.25 16.45
C GLY A 221 10.41 0.51 17.47
N HIS A 222 9.78 1.35 18.30
CA HIS A 222 10.42 2.01 19.45
C HIS A 222 9.36 2.43 20.46
N PRO A 223 9.58 2.27 21.80
CA PRO A 223 8.59 2.64 22.82
C PRO A 223 8.17 4.11 22.82
N ASP A 224 9.05 5.00 22.34
CA ASP A 224 8.80 6.44 22.18
C ASP A 224 8.58 6.84 20.70
N ALA A 225 8.16 5.93 19.83
CA ALA A 225 8.02 6.17 18.39
C ALA A 225 7.22 7.45 18.06
N ALA A 226 6.09 7.68 18.75
CA ALA A 226 5.27 8.86 18.53
C ALA A 226 6.03 10.16 18.83
N ARG A 227 6.76 10.21 19.97
CA ARG A 227 7.57 11.38 20.35
C ARG A 227 8.72 11.61 19.37
N ILE A 228 9.40 10.52 18.96
CA ILE A 228 10.50 10.57 18.00
C ILE A 228 10.00 11.12 16.66
N CYS A 229 8.83 10.69 16.17
CA CYS A 229 8.26 11.23 14.93
C CYS A 229 8.02 12.74 14.98
N VAL A 230 7.46 13.24 16.08
CA VAL A 230 7.27 14.70 16.27
C VAL A 230 8.60 15.41 16.33
N ALA A 231 9.54 14.92 17.15
CA ALA A 231 10.86 15.53 17.30
C ALA A 231 11.67 15.56 16.00
N LEU A 232 11.57 14.52 15.18
CA LEU A 232 12.24 14.46 13.88
C LEU A 232 11.74 15.56 12.93
N ARG A 233 10.46 15.87 12.96
CA ARG A 233 9.90 16.99 12.16
C ARG A 233 10.33 18.35 12.70
N GLU A 234 10.28 18.53 14.02
CA GLU A 234 10.54 19.83 14.64
C GLU A 234 12.02 20.19 14.71
N PHE A 235 12.90 19.20 14.89
CA PHE A 235 14.31 19.45 15.22
C PHE A 235 15.30 18.90 14.20
N ALA A 236 14.87 18.04 13.26
CA ALA A 236 15.80 17.35 12.37
C ALA A 236 15.41 17.38 10.89
N ASP A 237 14.33 18.05 10.50
CA ASP A 237 13.83 18.10 9.12
C ASP A 237 13.69 16.71 8.49
N VAL A 238 13.25 15.72 9.25
CA VAL A 238 12.88 14.38 8.80
C VAL A 238 11.39 14.18 9.04
N ILE A 239 10.66 13.79 7.99
CA ILE A 239 9.20 13.61 8.03
C ILE A 239 8.84 12.13 7.95
N PRO A 240 8.88 11.40 9.07
CA PRO A 240 8.44 10.01 9.13
C PRO A 240 6.93 9.91 9.36
N ASP A 241 6.40 8.71 9.20
CA ASP A 241 5.05 8.37 9.64
C ASP A 241 5.07 7.59 10.97
N TYR A 242 4.29 8.05 11.95
CA TYR A 242 3.98 7.22 13.12
C TYR A 242 2.88 6.21 12.79
N ARG A 243 3.08 4.96 13.18
CA ARG A 243 2.07 3.89 13.11
C ARG A 243 1.90 3.25 14.47
N THR A 244 0.66 3.21 14.92
CA THR A 244 0.30 2.55 16.18
C THR A 244 0.64 1.06 16.15
N PRO A 245 1.00 0.46 17.30
CA PRO A 245 1.11 1.13 18.60
C PRO A 245 2.45 1.83 18.84
N ASP A 246 3.52 1.49 18.13
CA ASP A 246 4.89 1.79 18.53
C ASP A 246 5.89 1.91 17.37
N SER A 247 5.46 2.17 16.14
CA SER A 247 6.38 2.12 15.01
C SER A 247 6.51 3.41 14.22
N ILE A 248 7.70 3.59 13.67
CA ILE A 248 8.09 4.66 12.76
C ILE A 248 8.26 4.03 11.39
N ARG A 249 7.49 4.51 10.42
CA ARG A 249 7.61 4.08 9.03
C ARG A 249 8.47 5.07 8.25
N LEU A 250 9.48 4.52 7.56
CA LEU A 250 10.41 5.25 6.72
C LEU A 250 10.33 4.70 5.30
N ALA A 251 10.11 5.57 4.33
CA ALA A 251 9.95 5.18 2.93
C ALA A 251 11.00 5.85 2.05
N ILE A 252 11.50 5.09 1.06
CA ILE A 252 12.11 5.69 -0.10
C ILE A 252 11.04 5.85 -1.18
N ALA A 253 10.81 7.08 -1.65
CA ALA A 253 10.05 7.32 -2.87
C ALA A 253 11.04 7.15 -4.05
N PRO A 254 11.01 6.04 -4.82
CA PRO A 254 12.14 5.69 -5.68
C PRO A 254 12.45 6.71 -6.77
N LEU A 255 11.44 7.45 -7.26
CA LEU A 255 11.69 8.49 -8.27
C LEU A 255 12.42 9.71 -7.68
N PRO A 256 11.86 10.42 -6.68
CA PRO A 256 12.44 11.67 -6.22
C PRO A 256 13.57 11.51 -5.19
N THR A 257 13.60 10.42 -4.40
CA THR A 257 14.53 10.28 -3.28
C THR A 257 15.86 9.66 -3.72
N SER A 258 16.96 10.30 -3.37
CA SER A 258 18.31 9.79 -3.57
C SER A 258 18.79 8.93 -2.39
N TYR A 259 19.81 8.11 -2.60
CA TYR A 259 20.45 7.35 -1.52
C TYR A 259 21.20 8.26 -0.52
N VAL A 260 21.67 9.43 -0.96
CA VAL A 260 22.28 10.43 -0.06
C VAL A 260 21.25 10.96 0.91
N GLU A 261 20.04 11.29 0.45
CA GLU A 261 18.95 11.74 1.33
C GLU A 261 18.53 10.65 2.33
N VAL A 262 18.55 9.37 1.93
CA VAL A 262 18.34 8.24 2.85
C VAL A 262 19.42 8.22 3.94
N TRP A 263 20.69 8.32 3.55
CA TRP A 263 21.81 8.39 4.49
C TRP A 263 21.69 9.55 5.46
N ASP A 264 21.47 10.75 4.96
CA ASP A 264 21.34 11.97 5.77
C ASP A 264 20.16 11.88 6.73
N GLY A 265 19.02 11.34 6.26
CA GLY A 265 17.85 11.12 7.10
C GLY A 265 18.16 10.18 8.27
N PHE A 266 18.82 9.05 8.01
CA PHE A 266 19.20 8.10 9.05
C PHE A 266 20.26 8.67 10.02
N ALA A 267 21.22 9.46 9.52
CA ALA A 267 22.18 10.17 10.39
C ALA A 267 21.47 11.12 11.34
N ARG A 268 20.51 11.90 10.85
CA ARG A 268 19.69 12.80 11.67
C ARG A 268 18.84 12.06 12.70
N ILE A 269 18.26 10.91 12.34
CA ILE A 269 17.53 10.04 13.28
C ILE A 269 18.46 9.58 14.40
N ARG A 270 19.64 9.04 14.05
CA ARG A 270 20.67 8.61 15.02
C ARG A 270 21.03 9.74 15.98
N ASP A 271 21.37 10.91 15.46
CA ASP A 271 21.87 12.04 16.26
C ASP A 271 20.79 12.59 17.20
N LEU A 272 19.55 12.68 16.73
CA LEU A 272 18.41 13.12 17.54
C LEU A 272 18.12 12.11 18.66
N VAL A 273 18.13 10.82 18.38
CA VAL A 273 17.80 9.79 19.38
C VAL A 273 18.96 9.61 20.36
N SER A 274 20.21 9.55 19.90
CA SER A 274 21.37 9.43 20.79
C SER A 274 21.55 10.61 21.73
N SER A 275 21.19 11.83 21.27
CA SER A 275 21.19 13.03 22.13
C SER A 275 19.94 13.16 23.00
N ARG A 276 18.98 12.24 22.88
CA ARG A 276 17.69 12.23 23.60
C ARG A 276 16.85 13.50 23.40
N GLN A 277 17.04 14.22 22.31
CA GLN A 277 16.29 15.47 22.05
C GLN A 277 14.77 15.21 21.95
N TYR A 278 14.35 14.02 21.55
CA TYR A 278 12.93 13.67 21.50
C TYR A 278 12.23 13.72 22.86
N GLU A 279 12.97 13.70 23.97
CA GLU A 279 12.39 13.81 25.32
C GLU A 279 11.86 15.21 25.64
N LYS A 280 12.21 16.23 24.84
CA LYS A 280 11.61 17.57 24.92
C LYS A 280 10.14 17.58 24.47
N ILE A 281 9.72 16.57 23.70
CA ILE A 281 8.33 16.41 23.28
C ILE A 281 7.55 15.72 24.40
N GLU A 282 6.40 16.23 24.77
CA GLU A 282 5.51 15.60 25.75
C GLU A 282 5.01 14.25 25.21
N LYS A 283 4.84 13.26 26.12
CA LYS A 283 4.17 12.00 25.77
C LYS A 283 2.70 12.29 25.51
N THR A 284 2.30 12.15 24.27
CA THR A 284 0.89 12.24 23.86
C THR A 284 0.45 10.92 23.29
N ASP A 285 -0.83 10.58 23.49
CA ASP A 285 -1.48 9.44 22.81
C ASP A 285 -1.77 9.80 21.34
N SER A 286 -0.78 10.32 20.62
CA SER A 286 -0.91 10.72 19.23
C SER A 286 -1.32 9.53 18.38
N ARG A 287 -2.44 9.66 17.71
CA ARG A 287 -2.92 8.66 16.73
C ARG A 287 -2.53 9.16 15.34
N VAL A 288 -1.64 8.50 14.67
CA VAL A 288 -1.24 8.72 13.25
C VAL A 288 -0.98 10.20 12.91
N THR A 289 0.16 10.47 12.39
CA THR A 289 0.57 11.81 11.91
C THR A 289 0.49 11.88 10.40
#